data_bc4d371d932914a6a7b7ae6ac3893d26
#
_entry.id   bc4d371d932914a6a7b7ae6ac3893d26
#
_cell.length_a   1.000
_cell.length_b   1.000
_cell.length_c   1.000
_cell.angle_alpha   90.00
_cell.angle_beta   90.00
_cell.angle_gamma   90.00
#
_symmetry.space_group_name_H-M   'P 1'
#
loop_
_entity.id
_entity.type
_entity.pdbx_description
1 polymer ?
#
loop_
_entity_poly.entity_id
_entity_poly.type
_entity_poly.pdbx_seq_one_letter_code
_entity_poly.pdbx_strand_id
1 'polypeptide(L)'
;MATLPFPCVAAPLSANGVQNAINTLGIDAPTLWAMLHVESLGCGYLASRRPQILFERHIFSKLTNGVWDGIAPGVSNPQPGGYGPSGDSQYTRLGQAYGLNAAADPPDPSVPTATRTGALQSASWGLGQVLGTNATSVGFASIQDMVTSMTASEDGQLQAVVGFIQANNLQNALQQQDWTTYAEKYNGPGYAKNQYDKRLAQAYALFQDATKIPDLTVRAGQLLLLLLGFNPSGVDGAIGPNTLTALHNFQSQQQLPLTTGIDANAVAALTAALPPAPNLSLT
;
A
#
# COMPACT_ATOMS: atom_id res chain seq x y z
N MET A 1 20.74 -4.82 -11.16
CA MET A 1 19.48 -4.76 -10.39
C MET A 1 19.67 -3.73 -9.29
N ALA A 2 18.77 -2.78 -9.15
CA ALA A 2 18.93 -1.70 -8.18
C ALA A 2 18.26 -2.06 -6.86
N THR A 3 19.01 -1.92 -5.78
CA THR A 3 18.51 -1.94 -4.41
C THR A 3 18.57 -0.52 -3.88
N LEU A 4 17.45 0.00 -3.42
CA LEU A 4 17.33 1.35 -2.90
C LEU A 4 17.49 1.34 -1.37
N PRO A 5 18.10 2.39 -0.77
CA PRO A 5 18.38 2.43 0.66
C PRO A 5 17.12 2.76 1.49
N PHE A 6 16.02 2.03 1.25
CA PHE A 6 14.77 2.14 1.97
C PHE A 6 14.53 0.80 2.70
N PRO A 7 14.78 0.69 4.01
CA PRO A 7 14.53 -0.54 4.74
C PRO A 7 13.04 -0.90 4.74
N CYS A 8 12.71 -2.09 4.24
CA CYS A 8 11.35 -2.64 4.24
C CYS A 8 11.03 -3.25 5.61
N VAL A 9 10.79 -2.39 6.61
CA VAL A 9 10.43 -2.80 7.97
C VAL A 9 9.06 -3.46 7.96
N ALA A 10 8.11 -2.89 7.19
CA ALA A 10 6.76 -3.40 7.02
C ALA A 10 6.01 -3.58 8.35
N ALA A 11 6.12 -2.58 9.24
CA ALA A 11 5.42 -2.63 10.51
C ALA A 11 3.90 -2.59 10.31
N PRO A 12 3.12 -3.41 11.04
CA PRO A 12 1.66 -3.43 10.95
C PRO A 12 1.03 -2.10 11.36
N LEU A 13 -0.22 -1.91 10.92
CA LEU A 13 -1.07 -0.80 11.32
C LEU A 13 -1.28 -0.81 12.84
N SER A 14 -1.01 0.32 13.48
CA SER A 14 -1.12 0.47 14.93
C SER A 14 -2.43 1.14 15.36
N ALA A 15 -2.81 0.95 16.62
CA ALA A 15 -3.94 1.66 17.23
C ALA A 15 -3.74 3.18 17.19
N ASN A 16 -2.51 3.65 17.39
CA ASN A 16 -2.18 5.07 17.30
C ASN A 16 -2.33 5.61 15.88
N GLY A 17 -1.88 4.86 14.86
CA GLY A 17 -2.05 5.24 13.46
C GLY A 17 -3.52 5.37 13.07
N VAL A 18 -4.35 4.39 13.46
CA VAL A 18 -5.81 4.42 13.26
C VAL A 18 -6.45 5.62 13.97
N GLN A 19 -6.14 5.83 15.26
CA GLN A 19 -6.74 6.93 16.02
C GLN A 19 -6.32 8.31 15.48
N ASN A 20 -5.06 8.45 15.05
CA ASN A 20 -4.57 9.67 14.43
C ASN A 20 -5.30 9.98 13.12
N ALA A 21 -5.55 8.97 12.28
CA ALA A 21 -6.32 9.14 11.04
C ALA A 21 -7.76 9.58 11.33
N ILE A 22 -8.44 8.92 12.27
CA ILE A 22 -9.80 9.25 12.73
C ILE A 22 -9.86 10.70 13.22
N ASN A 23 -8.95 11.08 14.12
CA ASN A 23 -8.92 12.43 14.69
C ASN A 23 -8.62 13.49 13.63
N THR A 24 -7.66 13.23 12.74
CA THR A 24 -7.25 14.17 11.69
C THR A 24 -8.36 14.42 10.68
N LEU A 25 -9.10 13.37 10.30
CA LEU A 25 -10.20 13.47 9.35
C LEU A 25 -11.53 13.87 10.00
N GLY A 26 -11.64 13.78 11.34
CA GLY A 26 -12.87 14.06 12.07
C GLY A 26 -14.01 13.08 11.72
N ILE A 27 -13.66 11.80 11.51
CA ILE A 27 -14.59 10.72 11.15
C ILE A 27 -14.67 9.68 12.27
N ASP A 28 -15.63 8.77 12.18
CA ASP A 28 -15.72 7.62 13.08
C ASP A 28 -14.92 6.39 12.58
N ALA A 29 -14.75 5.40 13.43
CA ALA A 29 -14.05 4.16 13.08
C ALA A 29 -14.75 3.39 11.94
N PRO A 30 -16.10 3.24 11.92
CA PRO A 30 -16.79 2.64 10.79
C PRO A 30 -16.49 3.29 9.44
N THR A 31 -16.41 4.61 9.37
CA THR A 31 -16.06 5.36 8.15
C THR A 31 -14.63 5.05 7.70
N LEU A 32 -13.66 5.07 8.62
CA LEU A 32 -12.27 4.73 8.29
C LEU A 32 -12.16 3.30 7.77
N TRP A 33 -12.78 2.33 8.46
CA TRP A 33 -12.68 0.94 8.05
C TRP A 33 -13.45 0.64 6.77
N ALA A 34 -14.57 1.32 6.50
CA ALA A 34 -15.26 1.22 5.22
C ALA A 34 -14.38 1.67 4.06
N MET A 35 -13.70 2.80 4.22
CA MET A 35 -12.75 3.31 3.25
C MET A 35 -11.59 2.32 3.03
N LEU A 36 -10.93 1.87 4.09
CA LEU A 36 -9.82 0.93 3.99
C LEU A 36 -10.25 -0.42 3.40
N HIS A 37 -11.44 -0.90 3.71
CA HIS A 37 -11.98 -2.15 3.18
C HIS A 37 -12.22 -2.12 1.67
N VAL A 38 -12.64 -0.96 1.15
CA VAL A 38 -12.97 -0.81 -0.28
C VAL A 38 -11.77 -0.43 -1.12
N GLU A 39 -10.89 0.43 -0.59
CA GLU A 39 -9.78 1.02 -1.34
C GLU A 39 -8.47 0.24 -1.19
N SER A 40 -8.38 -0.66 -0.20
CA SER A 40 -7.16 -1.46 -0.01
C SER A 40 -7.34 -2.91 -0.47
N LEU A 41 -6.22 -3.58 -0.71
CA LEU A 41 -6.16 -5.02 -0.99
C LEU A 41 -6.00 -5.85 0.31
N GLY A 42 -6.50 -5.33 1.45
CA GLY A 42 -6.42 -5.94 2.78
C GLY A 42 -5.19 -5.49 3.57
N CYS A 43 -3.99 -5.46 2.99
CA CYS A 43 -2.80 -4.90 3.64
C CYS A 43 -1.93 -4.14 2.63
N GLY A 44 -1.00 -3.34 3.16
CA GLY A 44 -0.13 -2.50 2.34
C GLY A 44 1.14 -3.18 1.84
N TYR A 45 1.38 -4.46 2.16
CA TYR A 45 2.62 -5.15 1.86
C TYR A 45 2.43 -6.46 1.12
N LEU A 46 3.43 -6.82 0.31
CA LEU A 46 3.62 -8.15 -0.26
C LEU A 46 4.34 -9.05 0.75
N ALA A 47 4.28 -10.36 0.53
CA ALA A 47 5.04 -11.33 1.34
C ALA A 47 6.56 -11.07 1.31
N SER A 48 7.06 -10.42 0.26
CA SER A 48 8.45 -9.95 0.15
C SER A 48 8.80 -8.75 1.03
N ARG A 49 7.89 -8.29 1.89
CA ARG A 49 7.97 -7.08 2.73
C ARG A 49 8.00 -5.77 1.96
N ARG A 50 7.91 -5.81 0.65
CA ARG A 50 7.81 -4.61 -0.19
C ARG A 50 6.39 -4.03 -0.10
N PRO A 51 6.20 -2.70 -0.13
CA PRO A 51 4.88 -2.12 -0.29
C PRO A 51 4.15 -2.68 -1.51
N GLN A 52 2.84 -2.80 -1.48
CA GLN A 52 2.08 -3.04 -2.69
C GLN A 52 2.19 -1.81 -3.60
N ILE A 53 2.45 -2.03 -4.89
CA ILE A 53 2.54 -0.95 -5.89
C ILE A 53 1.79 -1.30 -7.16
N LEU A 54 1.38 -0.26 -7.88
CA LEU A 54 0.96 -0.33 -9.28
C LEU A 54 1.79 0.66 -10.08
N PHE A 55 2.60 0.18 -11.03
CA PHE A 55 3.41 1.04 -11.89
C PHE A 55 2.61 1.51 -13.10
N GLU A 56 2.51 2.83 -13.29
CA GLU A 56 1.71 3.47 -14.33
C GLU A 56 2.59 4.04 -15.45
N ARG A 57 2.76 3.27 -16.52
CA ARG A 57 3.63 3.62 -17.65
C ARG A 57 3.29 4.94 -18.33
N HIS A 58 2.01 5.37 -18.31
CA HIS A 58 1.58 6.63 -18.90
C HIS A 58 1.98 7.85 -18.06
N ILE A 59 2.04 7.68 -16.75
CA ILE A 59 2.59 8.69 -15.84
C ILE A 59 4.10 8.82 -16.07
N PHE A 60 4.81 7.68 -16.20
CA PHE A 60 6.24 7.70 -16.48
C PHE A 60 6.57 8.36 -17.83
N SER A 61 5.83 8.03 -18.90
CA SER A 61 5.94 8.70 -20.20
C SER A 61 5.75 10.21 -20.06
N LYS A 62 4.70 10.65 -19.37
CA LYS A 62 4.44 12.07 -19.12
C LYS A 62 5.58 12.77 -18.37
N LEU A 63 6.08 12.16 -17.29
CA LEU A 63 7.13 12.73 -16.45
C LEU A 63 8.50 12.79 -17.14
N THR A 64 8.71 11.92 -18.12
CA THR A 64 9.95 11.86 -18.91
C THR A 64 9.81 12.44 -20.32
N ASN A 65 8.72 13.18 -20.58
CA ASN A 65 8.41 13.80 -21.86
C ASN A 65 8.45 12.81 -23.06
N GLY A 66 8.06 11.55 -22.81
CA GLY A 66 8.00 10.51 -23.83
C GLY A 66 9.35 9.99 -24.36
N VAL A 67 10.47 10.42 -23.76
CA VAL A 67 11.84 10.06 -24.23
C VAL A 67 12.02 8.54 -24.33
N TRP A 68 11.36 7.77 -23.47
CA TRP A 68 11.50 6.32 -23.40
C TRP A 68 10.41 5.53 -24.13
N ASP A 69 9.41 6.20 -24.76
CA ASP A 69 8.23 5.53 -25.35
C ASP A 69 8.63 4.55 -26.48
N GLY A 70 9.55 4.96 -27.34
CA GLY A 70 10.04 4.11 -28.43
C GLY A 70 11.07 3.06 -28.01
N ILE A 71 11.76 3.29 -26.88
CA ILE A 71 12.87 2.44 -26.40
C ILE A 71 12.36 1.38 -25.43
N ALA A 72 11.44 1.74 -24.55
CA ALA A 72 10.93 0.88 -23.48
C ALA A 72 9.40 0.94 -23.36
N PRO A 73 8.62 0.57 -24.40
CA PRO A 73 7.16 0.74 -24.44
C PRO A 73 6.42 -0.06 -23.36
N GLY A 74 7.07 -1.04 -22.74
CA GLY A 74 6.54 -1.79 -21.61
C GLY A 74 6.41 -0.97 -20.33
N VAL A 75 7.26 0.06 -20.15
CA VAL A 75 7.31 0.91 -18.96
C VAL A 75 7.12 2.41 -19.26
N SER A 76 7.16 2.81 -20.52
CA SER A 76 6.89 4.18 -20.97
C SER A 76 5.95 4.15 -22.18
N ASN A 77 4.73 4.69 -22.00
CA ASN A 77 3.73 4.71 -23.07
C ASN A 77 2.67 5.75 -22.72
N PRO A 78 2.31 6.69 -23.63
CA PRO A 78 1.36 7.75 -23.34
C PRO A 78 -0.08 7.24 -23.07
N GLN A 79 -0.39 6.00 -23.47
CA GLN A 79 -1.71 5.42 -23.25
C GLN A 79 -1.80 4.72 -21.91
N PRO A 80 -2.83 5.00 -21.07
CA PRO A 80 -3.12 4.27 -19.85
C PRO A 80 -3.34 2.78 -20.10
N GLY A 81 -3.19 1.98 -19.05
CA GLY A 81 -3.41 0.54 -19.14
C GLY A 81 -2.13 -0.27 -19.38
N GLY A 82 -2.29 -1.56 -19.68
CA GLY A 82 -1.16 -2.48 -19.83
C GLY A 82 -0.39 -2.69 -18.52
N TYR A 83 -1.09 -2.65 -17.38
CA TYR A 83 -0.48 -2.72 -16.04
C TYR A 83 0.22 -4.06 -15.73
N GLY A 84 -0.11 -5.12 -16.49
CA GLY A 84 0.42 -6.46 -16.22
C GLY A 84 -0.10 -7.08 -14.91
N PRO A 85 0.51 -8.18 -14.46
CA PRO A 85 0.13 -8.80 -13.19
C PRO A 85 0.44 -7.91 -11.99
N SER A 86 -0.37 -8.04 -10.93
CA SER A 86 -0.10 -7.42 -9.62
C SER A 86 1.06 -8.11 -8.87
N GLY A 87 1.42 -7.57 -7.72
CA GLY A 87 2.44 -8.14 -6.85
C GLY A 87 3.87 -7.80 -7.29
N ASP A 88 4.79 -8.74 -7.08
CA ASP A 88 6.23 -8.50 -7.28
C ASP A 88 6.62 -8.12 -8.72
N SER A 89 5.82 -8.51 -9.72
CA SER A 89 6.03 -8.11 -11.12
C SER A 89 5.99 -6.60 -11.35
N GLN A 90 5.31 -5.85 -10.48
CA GLN A 90 5.28 -4.38 -10.55
C GLN A 90 6.63 -3.77 -10.20
N TYR A 91 7.40 -4.42 -9.31
CA TYR A 91 8.77 -4.01 -8.98
C TYR A 91 9.74 -4.25 -10.14
N THR A 92 9.55 -5.31 -10.91
CA THR A 92 10.31 -5.52 -12.15
C THR A 92 10.11 -4.35 -13.13
N ARG A 93 8.88 -3.87 -13.28
CA ARG A 93 8.57 -2.71 -14.13
C ARG A 93 9.17 -1.42 -13.58
N LEU A 94 9.00 -1.18 -12.28
CA LEU A 94 9.61 -0.04 -11.61
C LEU A 94 11.13 -0.05 -11.76
N GLY A 95 11.77 -1.22 -11.57
CA GLY A 95 13.20 -1.41 -11.73
C GLY A 95 13.69 -1.15 -13.15
N GLN A 96 12.94 -1.60 -14.16
CA GLN A 96 13.23 -1.31 -15.57
C GLN A 96 13.19 0.21 -15.83
N ALA A 97 12.11 0.89 -15.41
CA ALA A 97 11.99 2.33 -15.58
C ALA A 97 13.10 3.10 -14.82
N TYR A 98 13.39 2.70 -13.59
CA TYR A 98 14.42 3.31 -12.75
C TYR A 98 15.84 3.17 -13.35
N GLY A 99 16.10 2.06 -14.04
CA GLY A 99 17.40 1.73 -14.64
C GLY A 99 17.63 2.29 -16.06
N LEU A 100 16.61 2.84 -16.73
CA LEU A 100 16.70 3.22 -18.15
C LEU A 100 17.85 4.17 -18.46
N ASN A 101 18.12 5.11 -17.55
CA ASN A 101 19.20 6.07 -17.77
C ASN A 101 20.61 5.50 -17.59
N ALA A 102 20.75 4.41 -16.83
CA ALA A 102 22.07 3.76 -16.66
C ALA A 102 22.53 3.01 -17.92
N ALA A 103 21.60 2.75 -18.86
CA ALA A 103 21.86 2.03 -20.11
C ALA A 103 22.08 2.97 -21.32
N ALA A 104 21.90 4.28 -21.18
CA ALA A 104 22.17 5.24 -22.25
C ALA A 104 23.68 5.52 -22.34
N ASP A 105 24.24 5.40 -23.56
CA ASP A 105 25.65 5.67 -23.84
C ASP A 105 25.78 6.79 -24.90
N PRO A 106 26.30 8.00 -24.56
CA PRO A 106 26.56 8.45 -23.19
C PRO A 106 25.28 8.77 -22.41
N PRO A 107 25.27 8.59 -21.10
CA PRO A 107 24.12 8.99 -20.28
C PRO A 107 23.90 10.50 -20.44
N ASP A 108 22.69 10.90 -20.83
CA ASP A 108 22.33 12.32 -20.87
C ASP A 108 22.31 12.86 -19.44
N PRO A 109 23.23 13.75 -19.07
CA PRO A 109 23.31 14.29 -17.72
C PRO A 109 22.06 15.11 -17.31
N SER A 110 21.23 15.52 -18.28
CA SER A 110 19.96 16.21 -18.03
C SER A 110 18.81 15.26 -17.66
N VAL A 111 18.92 13.96 -17.98
CA VAL A 111 17.86 12.94 -17.80
C VAL A 111 18.00 12.10 -16.51
N PRO A 112 19.19 11.90 -15.90
CA PRO A 112 19.39 10.87 -14.86
C PRO A 112 18.50 11.00 -13.64
N THR A 113 18.46 12.16 -13.04
CA THR A 113 17.68 12.39 -11.80
C THR A 113 16.19 12.39 -12.07
N ALA A 114 15.77 12.98 -13.19
CA ALA A 114 14.38 13.02 -13.61
C ALA A 114 13.82 11.62 -13.86
N THR A 115 14.58 10.72 -14.50
CA THR A 115 14.13 9.35 -14.79
C THR A 115 13.93 8.53 -13.52
N ARG A 116 14.88 8.56 -12.58
CA ARG A 116 14.79 7.81 -11.32
C ARG A 116 13.67 8.34 -10.43
N THR A 117 13.60 9.63 -10.25
CA THR A 117 12.52 10.31 -9.52
C THR A 117 11.18 10.05 -10.21
N GLY A 118 11.11 10.20 -11.53
CA GLY A 118 9.92 9.92 -12.33
C GLY A 118 9.46 8.47 -12.23
N ALA A 119 10.37 7.50 -12.16
CA ALA A 119 10.01 6.10 -11.96
C ALA A 119 9.29 5.88 -10.61
N LEU A 120 9.84 6.40 -9.51
CA LEU A 120 9.20 6.32 -8.19
C LEU A 120 7.87 7.08 -8.15
N GLN A 121 7.81 8.24 -8.80
CA GLN A 121 6.58 9.04 -8.90
C GLN A 121 5.50 8.38 -9.75
N SER A 122 5.86 7.47 -10.65
CA SER A 122 4.93 6.77 -11.55
C SER A 122 4.31 5.51 -10.94
N ALA A 123 4.63 5.18 -9.71
CA ALA A 123 3.97 4.10 -8.98
C ALA A 123 2.95 4.65 -7.98
N SER A 124 1.82 3.96 -7.87
CA SER A 124 0.91 4.08 -6.74
C SER A 124 1.40 3.17 -5.62
N TRP A 125 1.38 3.64 -4.36
CA TRP A 125 2.08 3.01 -3.25
C TRP A 125 1.16 2.62 -2.09
N GLY A 126 1.38 1.43 -1.56
CA GLY A 126 0.91 0.99 -0.25
C GLY A 126 -0.59 0.77 -0.14
N LEU A 127 -1.09 0.86 1.09
CA LEU A 127 -2.45 0.51 1.50
C LEU A 127 -3.55 1.25 0.70
N GLY A 128 -3.38 2.54 0.44
CA GLY A 128 -4.35 3.37 -0.29
C GLY A 128 -3.95 3.66 -1.74
N GLN A 129 -2.91 3.01 -2.26
CA GLN A 129 -2.45 3.18 -3.64
C GLN A 129 -2.25 4.67 -4.03
N VAL A 130 -1.63 5.44 -3.13
CA VAL A 130 -1.38 6.87 -3.37
C VAL A 130 -0.28 7.02 -4.41
N LEU A 131 -0.59 7.69 -5.53
CA LEU A 131 0.36 7.89 -6.63
C LEU A 131 1.54 8.75 -6.19
N GLY A 132 2.75 8.34 -6.54
CA GLY A 132 3.99 9.00 -6.12
C GLY A 132 4.14 10.46 -6.57
N THR A 133 3.46 10.89 -7.65
CA THR A 133 3.37 12.32 -8.02
C THR A 133 2.70 13.18 -6.95
N ASN A 134 1.92 12.58 -6.07
CA ASN A 134 1.22 13.30 -5.01
C ASN A 134 2.08 13.48 -3.75
N ALA A 135 3.32 12.98 -3.70
CA ALA A 135 4.14 12.96 -2.49
C ALA A 135 4.13 14.30 -1.73
N THR A 136 4.37 15.40 -2.40
CA THR A 136 4.41 16.73 -1.76
C THR A 136 3.01 17.23 -1.38
N SER A 137 1.99 16.99 -2.19
CA SER A 137 0.63 17.41 -1.87
C SER A 137 0.02 16.64 -0.69
N VAL A 138 0.49 15.41 -0.44
CA VAL A 138 0.03 14.60 0.71
C VAL A 138 0.91 14.74 1.95
N GLY A 139 1.85 15.70 1.95
CA GLY A 139 2.59 16.12 3.14
C GLY A 139 4.00 15.56 3.28
N PHE A 140 4.57 14.89 2.27
CA PHE A 140 5.99 14.49 2.28
C PHE A 140 6.88 15.56 1.61
N ALA A 141 8.11 15.72 2.07
CA ALA A 141 9.04 16.67 1.48
C ALA A 141 9.49 16.24 0.07
N SER A 142 9.53 14.95 -0.21
CA SER A 142 9.94 14.37 -1.49
C SER A 142 9.28 13.00 -1.73
N ILE A 143 9.40 12.48 -2.96
CA ILE A 143 9.01 11.09 -3.25
C ILE A 143 9.86 10.08 -2.47
N GLN A 144 11.13 10.38 -2.21
CA GLN A 144 12.01 9.55 -1.41
C GLN A 144 11.53 9.44 0.04
N ASP A 145 11.09 10.56 0.64
CA ASP A 145 10.51 10.56 1.99
C ASP A 145 9.20 9.78 2.04
N MET A 146 8.35 9.94 1.00
CA MET A 146 7.14 9.13 0.87
C MET A 146 7.48 7.64 0.80
N VAL A 147 8.43 7.20 -0.06
CA VAL A 147 8.83 5.79 -0.17
C VAL A 147 9.42 5.28 1.14
N THR A 148 10.22 6.08 1.84
CA THR A 148 10.73 5.74 3.17
C THR A 148 9.58 5.45 4.14
N SER A 149 8.58 6.31 4.19
CA SER A 149 7.38 6.11 5.01
C SER A 149 6.59 4.87 4.60
N MET A 150 6.41 4.66 3.28
CA MET A 150 5.70 3.50 2.73
C MET A 150 6.37 2.17 3.05
N THR A 151 7.71 2.12 3.11
CA THR A 151 8.47 0.90 3.44
C THR A 151 8.55 0.65 4.94
N ALA A 152 8.38 1.69 5.76
CA ALA A 152 8.49 1.60 7.21
C ALA A 152 7.28 0.93 7.86
N SER A 153 6.06 1.42 7.58
CA SER A 153 4.85 0.95 8.28
C SER A 153 3.55 1.21 7.50
N GLU A 154 2.51 0.46 7.82
CA GLU A 154 1.16 0.77 7.36
C GLU A 154 0.62 2.08 7.96
N ASP A 155 1.13 2.53 9.12
CA ASP A 155 0.80 3.86 9.66
C ASP A 155 1.29 4.97 8.72
N GLY A 156 2.51 4.84 8.18
CA GLY A 156 3.02 5.76 7.16
C GLY A 156 2.23 5.72 5.86
N GLN A 157 1.76 4.55 5.46
CA GLN A 157 0.89 4.40 4.30
C GLN A 157 -0.49 5.04 4.56
N LEU A 158 -1.06 4.86 5.74
CA LEU A 158 -2.32 5.49 6.15
C LEU A 158 -2.19 7.02 6.23
N GLN A 159 -1.04 7.54 6.69
CA GLN A 159 -0.75 8.99 6.68
C GLN A 159 -0.83 9.57 5.26
N ALA A 160 -0.32 8.87 4.26
CA ALA A 160 -0.43 9.30 2.86
C ALA A 160 -1.88 9.33 2.38
N VAL A 161 -2.70 8.35 2.78
CA VAL A 161 -4.15 8.33 2.48
C VAL A 161 -4.84 9.54 3.12
N VAL A 162 -4.57 9.81 4.40
CA VAL A 162 -5.10 10.99 5.11
C VAL A 162 -4.71 12.29 4.39
N GLY A 163 -3.43 12.43 4.04
CA GLY A 163 -2.95 13.58 3.26
C GLY A 163 -3.63 13.72 1.90
N PHE A 164 -3.89 12.60 1.20
CA PHE A 164 -4.62 12.61 -0.07
C PHE A 164 -6.08 13.09 0.09
N ILE A 165 -6.77 12.62 1.13
CA ILE A 165 -8.13 13.03 1.46
C ILE A 165 -8.18 14.53 1.72
N GLN A 166 -7.23 15.07 2.50
CA GLN A 166 -7.15 16.49 2.82
C GLN A 166 -6.82 17.34 1.58
N ALA A 167 -5.80 16.95 0.80
CA ALA A 167 -5.37 17.67 -0.39
C ALA A 167 -6.44 17.77 -1.48
N ASN A 168 -7.35 16.78 -1.52
CA ASN A 168 -8.45 16.74 -2.50
C ASN A 168 -9.81 17.20 -1.92
N ASN A 169 -9.84 17.77 -0.71
CA ASN A 169 -11.05 18.25 -0.05
C ASN A 169 -12.15 17.18 0.04
N LEU A 170 -11.77 15.92 0.36
CA LEU A 170 -12.68 14.77 0.50
C LEU A 170 -13.20 14.60 1.92
N GLN A 171 -12.65 15.32 2.87
CA GLN A 171 -12.92 15.19 4.29
C GLN A 171 -14.41 15.37 4.61
N ASN A 172 -15.03 16.42 4.05
CA ASN A 172 -16.46 16.68 4.27
C ASN A 172 -17.34 15.54 3.74
N ALA A 173 -17.02 14.98 2.57
CA ALA A 173 -17.78 13.86 2.01
C ALA A 173 -17.71 12.63 2.94
N LEU A 174 -16.55 12.33 3.52
CA LEU A 174 -16.40 11.25 4.51
C LEU A 174 -17.16 11.52 5.80
N GLN A 175 -17.08 12.75 6.34
CA GLN A 175 -17.77 13.14 7.56
C GLN A 175 -19.30 13.05 7.44
N GLN A 176 -19.82 13.28 6.24
CA GLN A 176 -21.25 13.24 5.92
C GLN A 176 -21.72 11.89 5.36
N GLN A 177 -20.80 10.92 5.20
CA GLN A 177 -21.04 9.65 4.50
C GLN A 177 -21.62 9.84 3.09
N ASP A 178 -21.23 10.94 2.42
CA ASP A 178 -21.53 11.16 1.00
C ASP A 178 -20.60 10.30 0.13
N TRP A 179 -20.95 9.01 0.08
CA TRP A 179 -20.15 8.00 -0.61
C TRP A 179 -20.05 8.26 -2.12
N THR A 180 -21.07 8.86 -2.72
CA THR A 180 -21.08 9.19 -4.14
C THR A 180 -20.02 10.25 -4.45
N THR A 181 -20.05 11.37 -3.75
CA THR A 181 -19.05 12.45 -3.90
C THR A 181 -17.64 11.96 -3.58
N TYR A 182 -17.50 11.15 -2.53
CA TYR A 182 -16.20 10.58 -2.17
C TYR A 182 -15.67 9.67 -3.28
N ALA A 183 -16.46 8.68 -3.73
CA ALA A 183 -16.06 7.73 -4.76
C ALA A 183 -15.74 8.40 -6.10
N GLU A 184 -16.54 9.39 -6.52
CA GLU A 184 -16.30 10.14 -7.74
C GLU A 184 -14.95 10.86 -7.73
N LYS A 185 -14.63 11.54 -6.64
CA LYS A 185 -13.38 12.31 -6.50
C LYS A 185 -12.17 11.42 -6.22
N TYR A 186 -12.32 10.34 -5.44
CA TYR A 186 -11.21 9.45 -5.10
C TYR A 186 -10.85 8.52 -6.26
N ASN A 187 -11.87 7.90 -6.89
CA ASN A 187 -11.69 6.89 -7.93
C ASN A 187 -11.85 7.45 -9.35
N GLY A 188 -12.23 8.72 -9.47
CA GLY A 188 -12.49 9.38 -10.76
C GLY A 188 -13.85 9.02 -11.38
N PRO A 189 -14.16 9.54 -12.59
CA PRO A 189 -15.50 9.46 -13.19
C PRO A 189 -15.97 8.02 -13.52
N GLY A 190 -15.04 7.05 -13.49
CA GLY A 190 -15.36 5.63 -13.69
C GLY A 190 -15.89 4.90 -12.45
N TYR A 191 -16.02 5.56 -11.29
CA TYR A 191 -16.39 4.96 -10.02
C TYR A 191 -17.69 4.15 -10.06
N ALA A 192 -18.69 4.65 -10.78
CA ALA A 192 -20.02 4.04 -10.88
C ALA A 192 -19.99 2.67 -11.57
N LYS A 193 -19.08 2.46 -12.53
CA LYS A 193 -18.88 1.15 -13.20
C LYS A 193 -18.47 0.06 -12.21
N ASN A 194 -17.66 0.41 -11.20
CA ASN A 194 -17.18 -0.50 -10.17
C ASN A 194 -17.99 -0.42 -8.87
N GLN A 195 -19.06 0.39 -8.87
CA GLN A 195 -19.99 0.59 -7.74
C GLN A 195 -19.28 0.94 -6.42
N TYR A 196 -18.24 1.76 -6.48
CA TYR A 196 -17.44 2.13 -5.30
C TYR A 196 -18.28 2.79 -4.22
N ASP A 197 -19.21 3.68 -4.58
CA ASP A 197 -20.18 4.33 -3.69
C ASP A 197 -21.03 3.31 -2.92
N LYS A 198 -21.57 2.31 -3.62
CA LYS A 198 -22.39 1.26 -2.99
C LYS A 198 -21.55 0.34 -2.10
N ARG A 199 -20.35 0.00 -2.52
CA ARG A 199 -19.42 -0.82 -1.73
C ARG A 199 -19.02 -0.11 -0.44
N LEU A 200 -18.75 1.21 -0.48
CA LEU A 200 -18.46 2.02 0.68
C LEU A 200 -19.64 2.08 1.65
N ALA A 201 -20.86 2.33 1.14
CA ALA A 201 -22.07 2.32 1.95
C ALA A 201 -22.32 0.97 2.63
N GLN A 202 -22.12 -0.14 1.92
CA GLN A 202 -22.26 -1.49 2.46
C GLN A 202 -21.20 -1.80 3.52
N ALA A 203 -19.94 -1.41 3.27
CA ALA A 203 -18.85 -1.59 4.23
C ALA A 203 -19.08 -0.75 5.49
N TYR A 204 -19.54 0.51 5.34
CA TYR A 204 -19.91 1.33 6.48
C TYR A 204 -21.02 0.70 7.32
N ALA A 205 -22.09 0.21 6.69
CA ALA A 205 -23.17 -0.48 7.39
C ALA A 205 -22.68 -1.75 8.13
N LEU A 206 -21.74 -2.48 7.54
CA LEU A 206 -21.11 -3.65 8.18
C LEU A 206 -20.36 -3.24 9.44
N PHE A 207 -19.54 -2.19 9.39
CA PHE A 207 -18.69 -1.75 10.49
C PHE A 207 -19.42 -0.92 11.57
N GLN A 208 -20.71 -0.59 11.37
CA GLN A 208 -21.56 -0.10 12.46
C GLN A 208 -21.76 -1.15 13.56
N ASP A 209 -21.64 -2.43 13.24
CA ASP A 209 -21.48 -3.48 14.23
C ASP A 209 -20.03 -3.51 14.74
N ALA A 210 -19.83 -3.11 15.99
CA ALA A 210 -18.50 -3.04 16.61
C ALA A 210 -17.76 -4.41 16.60
N THR A 211 -18.49 -5.53 16.52
CA THR A 211 -17.88 -6.88 16.44
C THR A 211 -17.29 -7.18 15.07
N LYS A 212 -17.56 -6.35 14.07
CA LYS A 212 -17.01 -6.44 12.70
C LYS A 212 -15.83 -5.52 12.46
N ILE A 213 -15.57 -4.58 13.38
CA ILE A 213 -14.35 -3.76 13.32
C ILE A 213 -13.14 -4.69 13.42
N PRO A 214 -12.16 -4.57 12.48
CA PRO A 214 -10.96 -5.40 12.50
C PRO A 214 -10.19 -5.31 13.82
N ASP A 215 -9.89 -6.45 14.43
CA ASP A 215 -8.99 -6.52 15.58
C ASP A 215 -7.55 -6.27 15.10
N LEU A 216 -6.93 -5.20 15.60
CA LEU A 216 -5.58 -4.80 15.19
C LEU A 216 -4.50 -5.79 15.63
N THR A 217 -4.69 -6.51 16.74
CA THR A 217 -3.75 -7.55 17.18
C THR A 217 -3.78 -8.73 16.23
N VAL A 218 -4.99 -9.18 15.87
CA VAL A 218 -5.19 -10.23 14.87
C VAL A 218 -4.63 -9.81 13.51
N ARG A 219 -4.95 -8.59 13.07
CA ARG A 219 -4.48 -8.04 11.81
C ARG A 219 -2.95 -7.93 11.74
N ALA A 220 -2.32 -7.48 12.83
CA ALA A 220 -0.87 -7.45 12.94
C ALA A 220 -0.26 -8.85 12.81
N GLY A 221 -0.80 -9.83 13.53
CA GLY A 221 -0.34 -11.21 13.41
C GLY A 221 -0.55 -11.82 12.02
N GLN A 222 -1.68 -11.53 11.36
CA GLN A 222 -1.92 -11.97 9.97
C GLN A 222 -0.87 -11.38 9.02
N LEU A 223 -0.55 -10.08 9.12
CA LEU A 223 0.51 -9.48 8.32
C LEU A 223 1.87 -10.13 8.61
N LEU A 224 2.23 -10.31 9.87
CA LEU A 224 3.51 -10.93 10.25
C LEU A 224 3.61 -12.38 9.75
N LEU A 225 2.53 -13.15 9.83
CA LEU A 225 2.45 -14.49 9.25
C LEU A 225 2.71 -14.46 7.73
N LEU A 226 2.06 -13.54 7.01
CA LEU A 226 2.29 -13.35 5.58
C LEU A 226 3.77 -13.05 5.27
N LEU A 227 4.39 -12.14 6.03
CA LEU A 227 5.80 -11.75 5.85
C LEU A 227 6.79 -12.88 6.19
N LEU A 228 6.39 -13.84 7.03
CA LEU A 228 7.16 -15.03 7.37
C LEU A 228 6.90 -16.21 6.42
N GLY A 229 6.04 -16.04 5.41
CA GLY A 229 5.71 -17.07 4.43
C GLY A 229 4.57 -18.00 4.84
N PHE A 230 3.89 -17.74 5.96
CA PHE A 230 2.69 -18.48 6.39
C PHE A 230 1.44 -17.72 5.93
N ASN A 231 0.88 -18.09 4.79
CA ASN A 231 -0.24 -17.35 4.19
C ASN A 231 -1.54 -17.49 5.01
N PRO A 232 -2.05 -16.42 5.67
CA PRO A 232 -3.32 -16.45 6.39
C PRO A 232 -4.55 -16.32 5.48
N SER A 233 -4.37 -16.18 4.16
CA SER A 233 -5.39 -15.92 3.13
C SER A 233 -6.05 -14.53 3.18
N GLY A 234 -5.63 -13.65 4.10
CA GLY A 234 -6.09 -12.28 4.24
C GLY A 234 -5.48 -11.61 5.46
N VAL A 235 -5.52 -10.28 5.46
CA VAL A 235 -5.08 -9.42 6.58
C VAL A 235 -6.27 -8.52 6.93
N ASP A 236 -7.30 -9.11 7.51
CA ASP A 236 -8.62 -8.49 7.74
C ASP A 236 -8.96 -8.25 9.22
N GLY A 237 -8.10 -8.75 10.14
CA GLY A 237 -8.31 -8.62 11.58
C GLY A 237 -9.35 -9.59 12.15
N ALA A 238 -9.76 -10.63 11.39
CA ALA A 238 -10.67 -11.67 11.85
C ALA A 238 -9.98 -13.03 11.91
N ILE A 239 -10.25 -13.80 12.97
CA ILE A 239 -9.74 -15.17 13.10
C ILE A 239 -10.63 -16.11 12.29
N GLY A 240 -10.05 -16.67 11.22
CA GLY A 240 -10.67 -17.72 10.43
C GLY A 240 -9.82 -18.99 10.38
N PRO A 241 -10.33 -20.08 9.75
CA PRO A 241 -9.61 -21.35 9.66
C PRO A 241 -8.22 -21.21 9.01
N ASN A 242 -8.10 -20.39 7.97
CA ASN A 242 -6.82 -20.17 7.28
C ASN A 242 -5.81 -19.43 8.17
N THR A 243 -6.27 -18.42 8.92
CA THR A 243 -5.44 -17.70 9.90
C THR A 243 -4.94 -18.66 10.99
N LEU A 244 -5.81 -19.52 11.53
CA LEU A 244 -5.41 -20.51 12.53
C LEU A 244 -4.43 -21.52 11.97
N THR A 245 -4.65 -22.01 10.75
CA THR A 245 -3.72 -22.94 10.08
C THR A 245 -2.34 -22.30 9.91
N ALA A 246 -2.27 -21.05 9.44
CA ALA A 246 -1.02 -20.31 9.28
C ALA A 246 -0.30 -20.13 10.63
N LEU A 247 -1.05 -19.76 11.68
CA LEU A 247 -0.51 -19.59 13.03
C LEU A 247 0.04 -20.92 13.58
N HIS A 248 -0.70 -22.02 13.48
CA HIS A 248 -0.28 -23.33 13.96
C HIS A 248 0.94 -23.85 13.22
N ASN A 249 1.05 -23.60 11.90
CA ASN A 249 2.23 -23.96 11.12
C ASN A 249 3.46 -23.20 11.61
N PHE A 250 3.33 -21.88 11.86
CA PHE A 250 4.40 -21.08 12.46
C PHE A 250 4.77 -21.59 13.85
N GLN A 251 3.81 -21.76 14.74
CA GLN A 251 4.05 -22.24 16.11
C GLN A 251 4.73 -23.61 16.15
N SER A 252 4.28 -24.54 15.29
CA SER A 252 4.88 -25.87 15.16
C SER A 252 6.34 -25.79 14.68
N GLN A 253 6.62 -24.95 13.68
CA GLN A 253 7.98 -24.75 13.18
C GLN A 253 8.90 -24.14 14.24
N GLN A 254 8.38 -23.24 15.09
CA GLN A 254 9.12 -22.60 16.18
C GLN A 254 9.08 -23.38 17.49
N GLN A 255 8.48 -24.58 17.51
CA GLN A 255 8.31 -25.42 18.72
C GLN A 255 7.57 -24.68 19.86
N LEU A 256 6.62 -23.81 19.50
CA LEU A 256 5.77 -23.07 20.43
C LEU A 256 4.46 -23.83 20.69
N PRO A 257 3.82 -23.63 21.86
CA PRO A 257 2.48 -24.15 22.12
C PRO A 257 1.46 -23.63 21.11
N LEU A 258 0.56 -24.52 20.66
CA LEU A 258 -0.53 -24.13 19.76
C LEU A 258 -1.58 -23.34 20.54
N THR A 259 -2.02 -22.22 19.96
CA THR A 259 -3.05 -21.33 20.53
C THR A 259 -4.29 -21.28 19.65
N THR A 260 -5.42 -20.89 20.23
CA THR A 260 -6.72 -20.80 19.51
C THR A 260 -6.94 -19.44 18.83
N GLY A 261 -5.94 -18.52 18.90
CA GLY A 261 -6.02 -17.19 18.33
C GLY A 261 -4.70 -16.44 18.41
N ILE A 262 -4.69 -15.25 17.84
CA ILE A 262 -3.53 -14.35 17.85
C ILE A 262 -3.73 -13.33 18.98
N ASP A 263 -2.84 -13.38 19.97
CA ASP A 263 -2.74 -12.41 21.05
C ASP A 263 -1.42 -11.62 20.98
N ALA A 264 -1.16 -10.76 21.94
CA ALA A 264 0.06 -9.97 22.02
C ALA A 264 1.33 -10.83 22.10
N ASN A 265 1.28 -12.00 22.77
CA ASN A 265 2.41 -12.91 22.85
C ASN A 265 2.71 -13.56 21.49
N ALA A 266 1.66 -13.96 20.76
CA ALA A 266 1.81 -14.48 19.41
C ALA A 266 2.40 -13.40 18.47
N VAL A 267 1.92 -12.15 18.53
CA VAL A 267 2.49 -11.03 17.77
C VAL A 267 3.96 -10.80 18.13
N ALA A 268 4.32 -10.84 19.41
CA ALA A 268 5.71 -10.69 19.84
C ALA A 268 6.61 -11.80 19.30
N ALA A 269 6.15 -13.06 19.35
CA ALA A 269 6.89 -14.21 18.81
C ALA A 269 7.08 -14.11 17.29
N LEU A 270 6.01 -13.72 16.55
CA LEU A 270 6.06 -13.50 15.10
C LEU A 270 7.04 -12.36 14.75
N THR A 271 7.01 -11.26 15.50
CA THR A 271 7.93 -10.13 15.31
C THR A 271 9.38 -10.53 15.53
N ALA A 272 9.66 -11.30 16.59
CA ALA A 272 11.00 -11.79 16.91
C ALA A 272 11.55 -12.77 15.85
N ALA A 273 10.68 -13.48 15.14
CA ALA A 273 11.05 -14.40 14.08
C ALA A 273 11.34 -13.72 12.74
N LEU A 274 10.95 -12.44 12.58
CA LEU A 274 11.24 -11.71 11.34
C LEU A 274 12.76 -11.52 11.16
N PRO A 275 13.30 -11.79 9.97
CA PRO A 275 14.70 -11.45 9.68
C PRO A 275 14.88 -9.92 9.68
N PRO A 276 16.13 -9.41 9.74
CA PRO A 276 16.40 -7.99 9.55
C PRO A 276 15.72 -7.43 8.30
N ALA A 277 15.27 -6.19 8.38
CA ALA A 277 14.56 -5.55 7.27
C ALA A 277 15.47 -5.47 6.03
N PRO A 278 15.09 -6.07 4.89
CA PRO A 278 15.84 -5.91 3.65
C PRO A 278 15.67 -4.49 3.11
N ASN A 279 16.64 -3.99 2.38
CA ASN A 279 16.46 -2.80 1.58
C ASN A 279 15.51 -3.06 0.40
N LEU A 280 14.83 -2.01 -0.07
CA LEU A 280 13.87 -2.11 -1.16
C LEU A 280 14.55 -2.58 -2.46
N SER A 281 14.29 -3.82 -2.85
CA SER A 281 14.71 -4.36 -4.15
C SER A 281 13.73 -3.98 -5.24
N LEU A 282 14.24 -3.58 -6.40
CA LEU A 282 13.47 -3.29 -7.61
C LEU A 282 13.43 -4.47 -8.58
N THR A 283 13.58 -5.68 -8.05
CA THR A 283 13.56 -6.92 -8.86
C THR A 283 12.72 -7.98 -8.22
#